data_1e1a442eb40847cef2e02fe01a0bfed5
#
_entry.id   1e1a442eb40847cef2e02fe01a0bfed5
#
_cell.length_a   1.000
_cell.length_b   1.000
_cell.length_c   1.000
_cell.angle_alpha   90.00
_cell.angle_beta   90.00
_cell.angle_gamma   90.00
#
_symmetry.space_group_name_H-M   'P 1'
#
loop_
_entity.id
_entity.type
_entity.pdbx_description
1 polymer ?
#
loop_
_entity_poly.entity_id
_entity_poly.type
_entity_poly.pdbx_seq_one_letter_code
_entity_poly.pdbx_strand_id
1 'polypeptide(L)'
;MLEVLLKRYSILRDGEPTSPANVIERAVDLHALSVIGSAGYQKCIRYLWQGWLCQDDQDPTNFIEYRERNNPSYWSHFNPDRLRAPVYQNAVQVFFSILYLVLFTIVINTVNPTGDLDVAECILYGMTLGFILDEVTKFWKVGRFYFGFWNAFNSTLYCLLLVSFVFRIVALTHSKDVDNETRNYYNQLSYNFLAFSAPMFWGRLLLYLDTYRFFGAMLVVLKVMMKESLIFFALLAVVIIGFLQGFVGMDQADPDNNMTAVVLLQGMANTVLQNPSFSEFQTFAPPFGILLYYLFTFVVMVVLLNILIALYNSAYEDITGNAINEYMGLFAHRTLQYVRAPDENVFIAPLNLIEIFCLIIPFEWWMPSDRYDKLNNYVMGIIYSPLLLVTALLESANAQRIRLNRRLGEEDDDTQEEWENAAESAGFDFKRIDDNPDTGAWDKVVTKTKPNVEVDQCVLEVRELKEQVRQLTQLVNTLMERQGISAAPANGEGQASQETNGNA
;
A
#
# COMPACT_ATOMS: atom_id res chain seq x y z
N MET A 1 -10.80 21.82 12.05
CA MET A 1 -9.64 20.91 11.85
C MET A 1 -9.72 20.14 10.53
N LEU A 2 -10.82 19.45 10.24
CA LEU A 2 -11.00 18.74 8.95
C LEU A 2 -10.80 19.67 7.76
N GLU A 3 -11.39 20.86 7.76
CA GLU A 3 -11.26 21.85 6.71
C GLU A 3 -9.79 22.28 6.48
N VAL A 4 -9.02 22.48 7.56
CA VAL A 4 -7.60 22.84 7.48
C VAL A 4 -6.76 21.70 6.90
N LEU A 5 -7.05 20.45 7.27
CA LEU A 5 -6.33 19.27 6.77
C LEU A 5 -6.61 19.00 5.29
N LEU A 6 -7.82 19.34 4.82
CA LEU A 6 -8.27 19.09 3.46
C LEU A 6 -8.00 20.28 2.50
N LYS A 7 -7.78 21.49 3.03
CA LYS A 7 -7.46 22.66 2.21
C LYS A 7 -6.12 22.47 1.49
N ARG A 8 -6.04 22.83 0.23
CA ARG A 8 -4.83 22.72 -0.58
C ARG A 8 -3.94 23.94 -0.42
N TYR A 9 -2.65 23.70 -0.23
CA TYR A 9 -1.62 24.72 -0.06
C TYR A 9 -0.49 24.47 -1.05
N SER A 10 0.01 25.54 -1.67
CA SER A 10 1.26 25.51 -2.41
C SER A 10 2.42 25.90 -1.49
N ILE A 11 3.50 25.16 -1.55
CA ILE A 11 4.72 25.43 -0.78
C ILE A 11 5.77 25.95 -1.76
N LEU A 12 6.51 27.01 -1.37
CA LEU A 12 7.67 27.47 -2.10
C LEU A 12 8.86 26.54 -1.78
N ARG A 13 9.34 25.84 -2.79
CA ARG A 13 10.56 25.04 -2.69
C ARG A 13 11.58 25.59 -3.68
N ASP A 14 12.75 26.00 -3.17
CA ASP A 14 13.82 26.59 -3.97
C ASP A 14 13.38 27.84 -4.81
N GLY A 15 12.35 28.56 -4.32
CA GLY A 15 11.78 29.73 -4.99
C GLY A 15 10.68 29.44 -6.00
N GLU A 16 10.38 28.17 -6.28
CA GLU A 16 9.27 27.78 -7.17
C GLU A 16 8.08 27.25 -6.37
N PRO A 17 6.84 27.64 -6.72
CA PRO A 17 5.65 27.11 -6.07
C PRO A 17 5.43 25.65 -6.49
N THR A 18 5.36 24.75 -5.51
CA THR A 18 4.99 23.34 -5.76
C THR A 18 3.50 23.24 -6.10
N SER A 19 3.11 22.13 -6.76
CA SER A 19 1.70 21.83 -7.00
C SER A 19 0.91 21.87 -5.69
N PRO A 20 -0.28 22.51 -5.68
CA PRO A 20 -1.10 22.59 -4.46
C PRO A 20 -1.52 21.19 -4.02
N ALA A 21 -1.22 20.86 -2.76
CA ALA A 21 -1.60 19.62 -2.12
C ALA A 21 -2.13 19.90 -0.72
N ASN A 22 -3.02 19.05 -0.22
CA ASN A 22 -3.52 19.16 1.13
C ASN A 22 -2.53 18.55 2.15
N VAL A 23 -2.74 18.84 3.43
CA VAL A 23 -1.86 18.35 4.50
C VAL A 23 -1.86 16.83 4.57
N ILE A 24 -3.00 16.20 4.29
CA ILE A 24 -3.15 14.74 4.32
C ILE A 24 -2.29 14.09 3.23
N GLU A 25 -2.36 14.62 2.00
CA GLU A 25 -1.55 14.16 0.87
C GLU A 25 -0.05 14.33 1.14
N ARG A 26 0.35 15.50 1.66
CA ARG A 26 1.75 15.80 1.97
C ARG A 26 2.32 14.92 3.08
N ALA A 27 1.54 14.65 4.13
CA ALA A 27 1.98 13.79 5.22
C ALA A 27 2.27 12.36 4.73
N VAL A 28 1.45 11.83 3.82
CA VAL A 28 1.68 10.51 3.22
C VAL A 28 2.86 10.53 2.26
N ASP A 29 2.98 11.55 1.41
CA ASP A 29 4.08 11.66 0.43
C ASP A 29 5.44 11.81 1.11
N LEU A 30 5.49 12.50 2.26
CA LEU A 30 6.69 12.69 3.07
C LEU A 30 6.89 11.59 4.12
N HIS A 31 5.97 10.62 4.20
CA HIS A 31 6.00 9.55 5.21
C HIS A 31 6.12 10.09 6.65
N ALA A 32 5.39 11.18 6.94
CA ALA A 32 5.43 11.88 8.22
C ALA A 32 4.59 11.13 9.27
N LEU A 33 5.12 10.04 9.81
CA LEU A 33 4.40 9.13 10.72
C LEU A 33 3.87 9.81 11.98
N SER A 34 4.57 10.81 12.51
CA SER A 34 4.12 11.59 13.68
C SER A 34 2.85 12.38 13.41
N VAL A 35 2.67 12.90 12.18
CA VAL A 35 1.46 13.59 11.74
C VAL A 35 0.36 12.58 11.45
N ILE A 36 0.70 11.51 10.75
CA ILE A 36 -0.23 10.44 10.37
C ILE A 36 -0.81 9.76 11.62
N GLY A 37 -0.01 9.54 12.67
CA GLY A 37 -0.45 8.95 13.93
C GLY A 37 -1.34 9.86 14.79
N SER A 38 -1.51 11.15 14.43
CA SER A 38 -2.35 12.06 15.20
C SER A 38 -3.84 11.70 15.10
N ALA A 39 -4.59 11.84 16.21
CA ALA A 39 -6.00 11.47 16.28
C ALA A 39 -6.86 12.19 15.24
N GLY A 40 -6.65 13.50 15.04
CA GLY A 40 -7.39 14.29 14.07
C GLY A 40 -7.12 13.89 12.62
N TYR A 41 -5.87 13.53 12.30
CA TYR A 41 -5.51 13.00 10.98
C TYR A 41 -6.21 11.65 10.73
N GLN A 42 -6.17 10.75 11.71
CA GLN A 42 -6.80 9.42 11.61
C GLN A 42 -8.33 9.51 11.49
N LYS A 43 -8.97 10.46 12.21
CA LYS A 43 -10.40 10.72 12.07
C LYS A 43 -10.73 11.17 10.64
N CYS A 44 -9.93 12.08 10.06
CA CYS A 44 -10.12 12.54 8.70
C CYS A 44 -9.97 11.41 7.67
N ILE A 45 -8.92 10.58 7.78
CA ILE A 45 -8.71 9.42 6.91
C ILE A 45 -9.88 8.43 7.03
N ARG A 46 -10.39 8.21 8.25
CA ARG A 46 -11.56 7.32 8.45
C ARG A 46 -12.81 7.87 7.75
N TYR A 47 -13.04 9.19 7.81
CA TYR A 47 -14.17 9.81 7.14
C TYR A 47 -14.05 9.72 5.60
N LEU A 48 -12.84 9.90 5.06
CA LEU A 48 -12.58 9.70 3.65
C LEU A 48 -12.78 8.22 3.25
N TRP A 49 -12.29 7.29 4.06
CA TRP A 49 -12.45 5.85 3.81
C TRP A 49 -13.91 5.41 3.78
N GLN A 50 -14.72 5.90 4.70
CA GLN A 50 -16.15 5.60 4.77
C GLN A 50 -16.98 6.38 3.74
N GLY A 51 -16.37 7.33 3.03
CA GLY A 51 -17.05 8.18 2.06
C GLY A 51 -18.03 9.15 2.74
N TRP A 52 -17.77 9.53 3.99
CA TRP A 52 -18.51 10.60 4.68
C TRP A 52 -18.03 11.98 4.25
N LEU A 53 -16.78 12.06 3.77
CA LEU A 53 -16.23 13.19 3.05
C LEU A 53 -16.06 12.77 1.60
N CYS A 54 -16.77 13.44 0.70
CA CYS A 54 -16.74 13.20 -0.74
C CYS A 54 -16.14 14.43 -1.43
N GLN A 55 -15.51 14.22 -2.58
CA GLN A 55 -15.11 15.35 -3.42
C GLN A 55 -16.35 16.00 -4.03
N ASP A 56 -16.31 17.33 -4.18
CA ASP A 56 -17.37 18.07 -4.84
C ASP A 56 -17.31 17.82 -6.35
N ASP A 57 -18.45 17.49 -6.97
CA ASP A 57 -18.54 17.29 -8.43
C ASP A 57 -18.23 18.57 -9.22
N GLN A 58 -18.45 19.77 -8.61
CA GLN A 58 -18.17 21.05 -9.26
C GLN A 58 -16.70 21.49 -9.10
N ASP A 59 -16.10 21.19 -7.96
CA ASP A 59 -14.71 21.51 -7.66
C ASP A 59 -14.03 20.31 -6.97
N PRO A 60 -13.32 19.45 -7.73
CA PRO A 60 -12.63 18.27 -7.20
C PRO A 60 -11.56 18.60 -6.14
N THR A 61 -11.26 19.89 -5.95
CA THR A 61 -10.32 20.33 -4.92
C THR A 61 -10.96 20.47 -3.54
N ASN A 62 -12.29 20.54 -3.47
CA ASN A 62 -13.05 20.71 -2.25
C ASN A 62 -13.69 19.38 -1.80
N PHE A 63 -13.81 19.22 -0.49
CA PHE A 63 -14.48 18.08 0.12
C PHE A 63 -15.75 18.56 0.82
N ILE A 64 -16.84 17.86 0.57
CA ILE A 64 -18.16 18.10 1.17
C ILE A 64 -18.56 16.90 2.02
N GLU A 65 -19.30 17.17 3.10
CA GLU A 65 -19.88 16.10 3.90
C GLU A 65 -21.05 15.45 3.16
N TYR A 66 -21.15 14.13 3.26
CA TYR A 66 -22.26 13.37 2.72
C TYR A 66 -23.56 13.71 3.50
N ARG A 67 -24.47 14.41 2.83
CA ARG A 67 -25.70 14.99 3.43
C ARG A 67 -26.64 13.95 4.01
N GLU A 68 -26.73 12.78 3.39
CA GLU A 68 -27.68 11.73 3.78
C GLU A 68 -27.17 10.81 4.90
N ARG A 69 -25.96 11.06 5.43
CA ARG A 69 -25.30 10.24 6.46
C ARG A 69 -26.20 9.89 7.66
N ASN A 70 -27.01 10.84 8.12
CA ASN A 70 -27.86 10.70 9.31
C ASN A 70 -29.30 10.31 8.97
N ASN A 71 -29.63 10.09 7.70
CA ASN A 71 -30.97 9.73 7.27
C ASN A 71 -31.19 8.21 7.43
N PRO A 72 -32.16 7.73 8.23
CA PRO A 72 -32.44 6.31 8.40
C PRO A 72 -33.23 5.70 7.23
N SER A 73 -33.59 6.51 6.21
CA SER A 73 -34.35 6.03 5.08
C SER A 73 -33.50 5.16 4.17
N TYR A 74 -33.90 3.94 3.96
CA TYR A 74 -33.20 2.98 3.08
C TYR A 74 -33.01 3.52 1.65
N TRP A 75 -34.04 4.14 1.09
CA TRP A 75 -34.00 4.59 -0.30
C TRP A 75 -33.12 5.83 -0.54
N SER A 76 -32.83 6.62 0.49
CA SER A 76 -31.91 7.76 0.35
C SER A 76 -30.46 7.33 0.16
N HIS A 77 -30.11 6.12 0.63
CA HIS A 77 -28.79 5.54 0.46
C HIS A 77 -28.63 4.69 -0.81
N PHE A 78 -29.72 4.49 -1.55
CA PHE A 78 -29.69 3.78 -2.83
C PHE A 78 -29.25 4.74 -3.96
N ASN A 79 -28.00 5.20 -3.86
CA ASN A 79 -27.39 6.12 -4.83
C ASN A 79 -26.08 5.50 -5.37
N PRO A 80 -25.90 5.41 -6.71
CA PRO A 80 -24.67 4.93 -7.33
C PRO A 80 -23.41 5.67 -6.88
N ASP A 81 -23.51 6.96 -6.55
CA ASP A 81 -22.37 7.76 -6.08
C ASP A 81 -21.74 7.21 -4.79
N ARG A 82 -22.49 6.42 -4.00
CA ARG A 82 -21.93 5.74 -2.82
C ARG A 82 -20.85 4.71 -3.16
N LEU A 83 -20.87 4.16 -4.36
CA LEU A 83 -19.84 3.22 -4.83
C LEU A 83 -18.47 3.89 -5.00
N ARG A 84 -18.41 5.22 -5.08
CA ARG A 84 -17.16 5.99 -5.10
C ARG A 84 -16.44 5.96 -3.74
N ALA A 85 -17.14 5.60 -2.65
CA ALA A 85 -16.50 5.49 -1.34
C ALA A 85 -15.47 4.36 -1.30
N PRO A 86 -14.24 4.62 -0.80
CA PRO A 86 -13.14 3.65 -0.78
C PRO A 86 -13.48 2.31 -0.13
N VAL A 87 -14.29 2.32 0.92
CA VAL A 87 -14.72 1.11 1.63
C VAL A 87 -15.50 0.15 0.73
N TYR A 88 -16.41 0.67 -0.10
CA TYR A 88 -17.22 -0.16 -1.00
C TYR A 88 -16.42 -0.63 -2.20
N GLN A 89 -15.58 0.23 -2.77
CA GLN A 89 -14.67 -0.17 -3.84
C GLN A 89 -13.73 -1.30 -3.38
N ASN A 90 -13.15 -1.15 -2.19
CA ASN A 90 -12.32 -2.19 -1.61
C ASN A 90 -13.09 -3.50 -1.38
N ALA A 91 -14.31 -3.43 -0.84
CA ALA A 91 -15.15 -4.61 -0.61
C ALA A 91 -15.46 -5.36 -1.92
N VAL A 92 -15.75 -4.65 -2.99
CA VAL A 92 -15.98 -5.23 -4.32
C VAL A 92 -14.71 -5.85 -4.90
N GLN A 93 -13.57 -5.18 -4.76
CA GLN A 93 -12.28 -5.74 -5.20
C GLN A 93 -11.94 -7.04 -4.45
N VAL A 94 -12.17 -7.08 -3.14
CA VAL A 94 -11.98 -8.29 -2.32
C VAL A 94 -12.91 -9.40 -2.79
N PHE A 95 -14.20 -9.11 -2.99
CA PHE A 95 -15.17 -10.07 -3.45
C PHE A 95 -14.78 -10.70 -4.79
N PHE A 96 -14.46 -9.88 -5.80
CA PHE A 96 -14.03 -10.40 -7.10
C PHE A 96 -12.70 -11.13 -7.05
N SER A 97 -11.80 -10.76 -6.16
CA SER A 97 -10.53 -11.48 -5.99
C SER A 97 -10.73 -12.85 -5.35
N ILE A 98 -11.64 -12.97 -4.38
CA ILE A 98 -12.02 -14.27 -3.82
C ILE A 98 -12.72 -15.13 -4.89
N LEU A 99 -13.65 -14.56 -5.64
CA LEU A 99 -14.31 -15.25 -6.75
C LEU A 99 -13.31 -15.75 -7.80
N TYR A 100 -12.32 -14.92 -8.12
CA TYR A 100 -11.25 -15.26 -9.05
C TYR A 100 -10.37 -16.41 -8.53
N LEU A 101 -10.04 -16.41 -7.23
CA LEU A 101 -9.32 -17.52 -6.59
C LEU A 101 -10.14 -18.82 -6.60
N VAL A 102 -11.45 -18.75 -6.34
CA VAL A 102 -12.34 -19.91 -6.40
C VAL A 102 -12.41 -20.49 -7.81
N LEU A 103 -12.59 -19.63 -8.82
CA LEU A 103 -12.59 -20.06 -10.22
C LEU A 103 -11.27 -20.70 -10.62
N PHE A 104 -10.14 -20.07 -10.25
CA PHE A 104 -8.82 -20.65 -10.46
C PHE A 104 -8.69 -22.05 -9.83
N THR A 105 -9.15 -22.20 -8.59
CA THR A 105 -9.09 -23.48 -7.88
C THR A 105 -9.97 -24.54 -8.57
N ILE A 106 -11.13 -24.16 -9.09
CA ILE A 106 -11.98 -25.06 -9.86
C ILE A 106 -11.26 -25.50 -11.15
N VAL A 107 -10.75 -24.56 -11.93
CA VAL A 107 -10.10 -24.83 -13.22
C VAL A 107 -8.87 -25.73 -13.06
N ILE A 108 -8.03 -25.48 -12.03
CA ILE A 108 -6.82 -26.26 -11.83
C ILE A 108 -7.11 -27.70 -11.39
N ASN A 109 -8.25 -27.94 -10.71
CA ASN A 109 -8.65 -29.26 -10.22
C ASN A 109 -9.54 -30.01 -11.22
N THR A 110 -10.14 -29.33 -12.20
CA THR A 110 -11.01 -29.93 -13.24
C THR A 110 -10.32 -29.91 -14.58
N VAL A 111 -9.22 -30.66 -14.71
CA VAL A 111 -8.52 -30.80 -15.99
C VAL A 111 -9.43 -31.56 -16.97
N ASN A 112 -9.76 -30.92 -18.10
CA ASN A 112 -10.58 -31.53 -19.13
C ASN A 112 -9.72 -32.48 -19.98
N PRO A 113 -9.91 -33.81 -19.91
CA PRO A 113 -9.12 -34.78 -20.65
C PRO A 113 -9.35 -34.69 -22.18
N THR A 114 -10.46 -34.11 -22.62
CA THR A 114 -10.77 -33.93 -24.07
C THR A 114 -10.03 -32.76 -24.69
N GLY A 115 -9.41 -31.89 -23.87
CA GLY A 115 -8.68 -30.73 -24.34
C GLY A 115 -9.53 -29.61 -24.90
N ASP A 116 -10.85 -29.64 -24.73
CA ASP A 116 -11.74 -28.54 -25.11
C ASP A 116 -11.81 -27.48 -23.99
N LEU A 117 -12.19 -26.25 -24.36
CA LEU A 117 -12.41 -25.19 -23.38
C LEU A 117 -13.64 -25.48 -22.53
N ASP A 118 -13.45 -25.43 -21.22
CA ASP A 118 -14.55 -25.48 -20.27
C ASP A 118 -15.09 -24.06 -19.97
N VAL A 119 -16.35 -24.01 -19.53
CA VAL A 119 -17.00 -22.74 -19.18
C VAL A 119 -16.23 -22.02 -18.05
N ALA A 120 -15.72 -22.77 -17.07
CA ALA A 120 -14.93 -22.23 -15.96
C ALA A 120 -13.61 -21.62 -16.45
N GLU A 121 -12.93 -22.24 -17.42
CA GLU A 121 -11.72 -21.70 -18.07
C GLU A 121 -12.04 -20.40 -18.81
N CYS A 122 -13.13 -20.35 -19.57
CA CYS A 122 -13.55 -19.14 -20.29
C CYS A 122 -13.80 -17.97 -19.34
N ILE A 123 -14.48 -18.23 -18.23
CA ILE A 123 -14.73 -17.19 -17.21
C ILE A 123 -13.43 -16.76 -16.55
N LEU A 124 -12.52 -17.69 -16.20
CA LEU A 124 -11.23 -17.39 -15.62
C LEU A 124 -10.39 -16.47 -16.53
N TYR A 125 -10.28 -16.82 -17.81
CA TYR A 125 -9.51 -16.01 -18.77
C TYR A 125 -10.20 -14.66 -19.05
N GLY A 126 -11.53 -14.62 -19.08
CA GLY A 126 -12.29 -13.37 -19.17
C GLY A 126 -12.00 -12.44 -17.98
N MET A 127 -12.06 -12.97 -16.74
CA MET A 127 -11.69 -12.20 -15.56
C MET A 127 -10.22 -11.76 -15.58
N THR A 128 -9.31 -12.63 -16.03
CA THR A 128 -7.89 -12.29 -16.19
C THR A 128 -7.71 -11.11 -17.13
N LEU A 129 -8.42 -11.09 -18.27
CA LEU A 129 -8.38 -9.98 -19.21
C LEU A 129 -8.85 -8.68 -18.55
N GLY A 130 -9.93 -8.72 -17.77
CA GLY A 130 -10.40 -7.55 -17.01
C GLY A 130 -9.34 -7.00 -16.05
N PHE A 131 -8.67 -7.86 -15.29
CA PHE A 131 -7.59 -7.46 -14.40
C PHE A 131 -6.35 -6.94 -15.14
N ILE A 132 -5.99 -7.53 -16.28
CA ILE A 132 -4.88 -7.04 -17.12
C ILE A 132 -5.18 -5.63 -17.63
N LEU A 133 -6.39 -5.39 -18.15
CA LEU A 133 -6.79 -4.08 -18.66
C LEU A 133 -6.80 -3.02 -17.55
N ASP A 134 -7.23 -3.37 -16.34
CA ASP A 134 -7.19 -2.49 -15.17
C ASP A 134 -5.73 -2.11 -14.82
N GLU A 135 -4.81 -3.08 -14.77
CA GLU A 135 -3.38 -2.83 -14.50
C GLU A 135 -2.74 -1.98 -15.60
N VAL A 136 -3.05 -2.27 -16.86
CA VAL A 136 -2.54 -1.49 -18.01
C VAL A 136 -3.03 -0.05 -17.95
N THR A 137 -4.30 0.17 -17.61
CA THR A 137 -4.88 1.50 -17.46
C THR A 137 -4.21 2.28 -16.33
N LYS A 138 -3.99 1.65 -15.19
CA LYS A 138 -3.27 2.24 -14.05
C LYS A 138 -1.82 2.58 -14.41
N PHE A 139 -1.14 1.67 -15.11
CA PHE A 139 0.21 1.93 -15.59
C PHE A 139 0.26 3.10 -16.58
N TRP A 140 -0.71 3.21 -17.48
CA TRP A 140 -0.80 4.30 -18.43
C TRP A 140 -1.06 5.65 -17.77
N LYS A 141 -1.99 5.70 -16.79
CA LYS A 141 -2.33 6.92 -16.05
C LYS A 141 -1.20 7.42 -15.13
N VAL A 142 -0.52 6.52 -14.43
CA VAL A 142 0.47 6.86 -13.38
C VAL A 142 1.92 6.79 -13.87
N GLY A 143 2.19 6.04 -14.93
CA GLY A 143 3.51 5.86 -15.52
C GLY A 143 4.47 5.07 -14.63
N ARG A 144 5.77 5.44 -14.67
CA ARG A 144 6.84 4.68 -13.96
C ARG A 144 6.69 4.63 -12.44
N PHE A 145 6.02 5.60 -11.85
CA PHE A 145 5.80 5.67 -10.41
C PHE A 145 4.81 4.59 -9.91
N TYR A 146 4.08 3.96 -10.83
CA TYR A 146 3.19 2.84 -10.50
C TYR A 146 3.96 1.56 -10.10
N PHE A 147 5.22 1.41 -10.51
CA PHE A 147 6.01 0.20 -10.28
C PHE A 147 6.38 0.05 -8.80
N GLY A 148 5.50 -0.61 -8.04
CA GLY A 148 5.76 -1.08 -6.68
C GLY A 148 5.93 -2.60 -6.64
N PHE A 149 6.44 -3.14 -5.54
CA PHE A 149 6.62 -4.59 -5.34
C PHE A 149 5.33 -5.39 -5.63
N TRP A 150 4.20 -4.93 -5.11
CA TRP A 150 2.91 -5.61 -5.28
C TRP A 150 2.37 -5.53 -6.71
N ASN A 151 2.61 -4.42 -7.39
CA ASN A 151 2.20 -4.28 -8.79
C ASN A 151 3.07 -5.17 -9.69
N ALA A 152 4.37 -5.28 -9.42
CA ALA A 152 5.25 -6.22 -10.10
C ALA A 152 4.82 -7.68 -9.86
N PHE A 153 4.42 -8.01 -8.63
CA PHE A 153 3.88 -9.32 -8.28
C PHE A 153 2.60 -9.65 -9.08
N ASN A 154 1.63 -8.74 -9.10
CA ASN A 154 0.41 -8.89 -9.89
C ASN A 154 0.71 -9.01 -11.39
N SER A 155 1.58 -8.15 -11.93
CA SER A 155 1.97 -8.19 -13.34
C SER A 155 2.63 -9.53 -13.71
N THR A 156 3.45 -10.10 -12.83
CA THR A 156 4.06 -11.42 -13.03
C THR A 156 2.99 -12.52 -13.06
N LEU A 157 2.02 -12.47 -12.13
CA LEU A 157 0.89 -13.39 -12.12
C LEU A 157 0.12 -13.35 -13.44
N TYR A 158 -0.25 -12.14 -13.90
CA TYR A 158 -0.99 -11.99 -15.15
C TYR A 158 -0.18 -12.40 -16.37
N CYS A 159 1.14 -12.18 -16.39
CA CYS A 159 2.02 -12.68 -17.43
C CYS A 159 2.01 -14.22 -17.52
N LEU A 160 2.10 -14.91 -16.37
CA LEU A 160 2.05 -16.38 -16.34
C LEU A 160 0.70 -16.91 -16.87
N LEU A 161 -0.40 -16.25 -16.49
CA LEU A 161 -1.74 -16.62 -17.00
C LEU A 161 -1.90 -16.35 -18.48
N LEU A 162 -1.34 -15.23 -18.96
CA LEU A 162 -1.37 -14.91 -20.39
C LEU A 162 -0.58 -15.94 -21.21
N VAL A 163 0.59 -16.36 -20.71
CA VAL A 163 1.38 -17.43 -21.33
C VAL A 163 0.60 -18.76 -21.34
N SER A 164 -0.03 -19.11 -20.22
CA SER A 164 -0.91 -20.28 -20.13
C SER A 164 -2.04 -20.20 -21.17
N PHE A 165 -2.71 -19.05 -21.27
CA PHE A 165 -3.77 -18.82 -22.25
C PHE A 165 -3.29 -18.94 -23.69
N VAL A 166 -2.13 -18.38 -24.02
CA VAL A 166 -1.55 -18.48 -25.38
C VAL A 166 -1.29 -19.95 -25.74
N PHE A 167 -0.66 -20.73 -24.85
CA PHE A 167 -0.45 -22.17 -25.10
C PHE A 167 -1.77 -22.92 -25.20
N ARG A 168 -2.80 -22.52 -24.45
CA ARG A 168 -4.13 -23.10 -24.55
C ARG A 168 -4.77 -22.85 -25.92
N ILE A 169 -4.68 -21.63 -26.45
CA ILE A 169 -5.15 -21.32 -27.79
C ILE A 169 -4.38 -22.11 -28.84
N VAL A 170 -3.03 -22.15 -28.73
CA VAL A 170 -2.21 -22.95 -29.66
C VAL A 170 -2.63 -24.42 -29.64
N ALA A 171 -2.86 -25.01 -28.47
CA ALA A 171 -3.35 -26.37 -28.36
C ALA A 171 -4.71 -26.58 -29.08
N LEU A 172 -5.62 -25.60 -29.02
CA LEU A 172 -6.93 -25.67 -29.67
C LEU A 172 -6.86 -25.49 -31.20
N THR A 173 -5.82 -24.85 -31.74
CA THR A 173 -5.64 -24.74 -33.21
C THR A 173 -5.22 -26.05 -33.85
N HIS A 174 -4.64 -27.00 -33.07
CA HIS A 174 -4.28 -28.32 -33.56
C HIS A 174 -5.48 -29.28 -33.53
N SER A 175 -5.70 -30.02 -34.64
CA SER A 175 -6.83 -30.95 -34.80
C SER A 175 -6.63 -32.16 -33.87
N LYS A 176 -7.76 -32.64 -33.30
CA LYS A 176 -7.80 -33.85 -32.47
C LYS A 176 -7.41 -35.12 -33.22
N ASP A 177 -7.70 -35.18 -34.51
CA ASP A 177 -7.56 -36.40 -35.31
C ASP A 177 -6.21 -36.55 -35.99
N VAL A 178 -5.48 -35.44 -36.22
CA VAL A 178 -4.24 -35.40 -37.01
C VAL A 178 -3.02 -35.14 -36.15
N ASP A 179 -3.12 -34.27 -35.12
CA ASP A 179 -2.00 -33.75 -34.32
C ASP A 179 -2.25 -33.89 -32.81
N ASN A 180 -2.78 -35.01 -32.37
CA ASN A 180 -3.17 -35.23 -30.97
C ASN A 180 -1.97 -35.13 -30.01
N GLU A 181 -0.80 -35.59 -30.40
CA GLU A 181 0.41 -35.56 -29.58
C GLU A 181 0.88 -34.11 -29.34
N THR A 182 0.98 -33.31 -30.36
CA THR A 182 1.32 -31.87 -30.28
C THR A 182 0.29 -31.09 -29.48
N ARG A 183 -0.99 -31.35 -29.72
CA ARG A 183 -2.09 -30.76 -28.96
C ARG A 183 -1.99 -31.06 -27.45
N ASN A 184 -1.74 -32.31 -27.09
CA ASN A 184 -1.58 -32.75 -25.70
C ASN A 184 -0.36 -32.10 -25.04
N TYR A 185 0.75 -31.97 -25.78
CA TYR A 185 1.94 -31.30 -25.29
C TYR A 185 1.68 -29.82 -24.94
N TYR A 186 1.08 -29.04 -25.83
CA TYR A 186 0.75 -27.65 -25.54
C TYR A 186 -0.32 -27.50 -24.46
N ASN A 187 -1.25 -28.44 -24.39
CA ASN A 187 -2.25 -28.49 -23.33
C ASN A 187 -1.62 -28.72 -21.96
N GLN A 188 -0.73 -29.69 -21.86
CA GLN A 188 0.04 -29.96 -20.63
C GLN A 188 0.91 -28.75 -20.24
N LEU A 189 1.55 -28.13 -21.21
CA LEU A 189 2.35 -26.92 -20.97
C LEU A 189 1.52 -25.77 -20.43
N SER A 190 0.34 -25.54 -21.02
CA SER A 190 -0.60 -24.52 -20.52
C SER A 190 -1.01 -24.77 -19.06
N TYR A 191 -1.39 -26.00 -18.71
CA TYR A 191 -1.73 -26.35 -17.33
C TYR A 191 -0.55 -26.29 -16.36
N ASN A 192 0.68 -26.58 -16.83
CA ASN A 192 1.87 -26.41 -16.00
C ASN A 192 2.12 -24.96 -15.63
N PHE A 193 1.97 -24.01 -16.59
CA PHE A 193 2.05 -22.58 -16.29
C PHE A 193 0.92 -22.13 -15.37
N LEU A 194 -0.30 -22.63 -15.59
CA LEU A 194 -1.44 -22.34 -14.73
C LEU A 194 -1.17 -22.83 -13.30
N ALA A 195 -0.70 -24.07 -13.14
CA ALA A 195 -0.37 -24.65 -11.85
C ALA A 195 0.78 -23.90 -11.15
N PHE A 196 1.79 -23.49 -11.90
CA PHE A 196 2.91 -22.71 -11.37
C PHE A 196 2.47 -21.34 -10.81
N SER A 197 1.38 -20.77 -11.30
CA SER A 197 0.83 -19.52 -10.78
C SER A 197 0.08 -19.66 -9.45
N ALA A 198 -0.20 -20.89 -8.97
CA ALA A 198 -1.01 -21.15 -7.76
C ALA A 198 -0.48 -20.44 -6.50
N PRO A 199 0.82 -20.47 -6.15
CA PRO A 199 1.32 -19.75 -4.99
C PRO A 199 1.07 -18.25 -5.06
N MET A 200 1.08 -17.68 -6.26
CA MET A 200 0.83 -16.25 -6.48
C MET A 200 -0.66 -15.91 -6.30
N PHE A 201 -1.58 -16.76 -6.72
CA PHE A 201 -3.01 -16.57 -6.46
C PHE A 201 -3.33 -16.52 -4.96
N TRP A 202 -2.77 -17.45 -4.19
CA TRP A 202 -2.93 -17.46 -2.74
C TRP A 202 -2.19 -16.29 -2.06
N GLY A 203 -1.00 -15.94 -2.54
CA GLY A 203 -0.26 -14.77 -2.07
C GLY A 203 -1.00 -13.45 -2.30
N ARG A 204 -1.78 -13.34 -3.39
CA ARG A 204 -2.63 -12.17 -3.66
C ARG A 204 -3.70 -11.96 -2.58
N LEU A 205 -4.19 -13.01 -1.94
CA LEU A 205 -5.14 -12.87 -0.84
C LEU A 205 -4.56 -12.07 0.33
N LEU A 206 -3.24 -12.16 0.57
CA LEU A 206 -2.57 -11.40 1.62
C LEU A 206 -2.69 -9.88 1.40
N LEU A 207 -2.77 -9.42 0.14
CA LEU A 207 -2.93 -8.00 -0.18
C LEU A 207 -4.25 -7.40 0.36
N TYR A 208 -5.27 -8.21 0.50
CA TYR A 208 -6.57 -7.76 1.00
C TYR A 208 -6.69 -7.85 2.51
N LEU A 209 -5.82 -8.65 3.15
CA LEU A 209 -5.74 -8.73 4.60
C LEU A 209 -5.14 -7.47 5.24
N ASP A 210 -4.50 -6.61 4.44
CA ASP A 210 -3.94 -5.32 4.91
C ASP A 210 -5.00 -4.36 5.46
N THR A 211 -6.28 -4.57 5.12
CA THR A 211 -7.41 -3.81 5.68
C THR A 211 -7.57 -4.03 7.19
N TYR A 212 -7.14 -5.18 7.70
CA TYR A 212 -7.18 -5.48 9.13
C TYR A 212 -5.88 -5.04 9.81
N ARG A 213 -5.98 -4.25 10.87
CA ARG A 213 -4.85 -3.64 11.59
C ARG A 213 -3.72 -4.62 11.92
N PHE A 214 -4.06 -5.81 12.43
CA PHE A 214 -3.06 -6.83 12.79
C PHE A 214 -2.30 -7.34 11.56
N PHE A 215 -3.01 -7.77 10.53
CA PHE A 215 -2.41 -8.29 9.31
C PHE A 215 -1.68 -7.18 8.53
N GLY A 216 -2.25 -5.98 8.49
CA GLY A 216 -1.62 -4.84 7.83
C GLY A 216 -0.27 -4.49 8.45
N ALA A 217 -0.17 -4.44 9.78
CA ALA A 217 1.11 -4.21 10.47
C ALA A 217 2.13 -5.30 10.12
N MET A 218 1.72 -6.59 10.12
CA MET A 218 2.60 -7.69 9.74
C MET A 218 3.05 -7.62 8.28
N LEU A 219 2.16 -7.20 7.37
CA LEU A 219 2.50 -7.02 5.95
C LEU A 219 3.48 -5.86 5.72
N VAL A 220 3.38 -4.79 6.50
CA VAL A 220 4.37 -3.70 6.48
C VAL A 220 5.74 -4.22 6.89
N VAL A 221 5.82 -4.95 8.01
CA VAL A 221 7.07 -5.59 8.47
C VAL A 221 7.64 -6.47 7.35
N LEU A 222 6.81 -7.36 6.76
CA LEU A 222 7.23 -8.23 5.66
C LEU A 222 7.74 -7.43 4.45
N LYS A 223 7.04 -6.36 4.05
CA LYS A 223 7.44 -5.51 2.92
C LYS A 223 8.82 -4.88 3.14
N VAL A 224 9.08 -4.37 4.33
CA VAL A 224 10.38 -3.75 4.63
C VAL A 224 11.48 -4.81 4.72
N MET A 225 11.23 -5.94 5.38
CA MET A 225 12.17 -7.07 5.40
C MET A 225 12.52 -7.55 3.99
N MET A 226 11.54 -7.68 3.09
CA MET A 226 11.80 -8.04 1.68
C MET A 226 12.64 -7.00 0.96
N LYS A 227 12.42 -5.72 1.22
CA LYS A 227 13.21 -4.63 0.62
C LYS A 227 14.66 -4.66 1.09
N GLU A 228 14.90 -4.81 2.38
CA GLU A 228 16.25 -4.93 2.95
C GLU A 228 16.98 -6.18 2.47
N SER A 229 16.24 -7.28 2.29
CA SER A 229 16.78 -8.54 1.78
C SER A 229 17.25 -8.46 0.33
N LEU A 230 16.76 -7.53 -0.47
CA LEU A 230 17.11 -7.43 -1.88
C LEU A 230 18.63 -7.23 -2.09
N ILE A 231 19.26 -6.41 -1.24
CA ILE A 231 20.70 -6.17 -1.26
C ILE A 231 21.46 -7.46 -0.93
N PHE A 232 20.97 -8.20 0.08
CA PHE A 232 21.55 -9.49 0.44
C PHE A 232 21.43 -10.52 -0.69
N PHE A 233 20.28 -10.63 -1.34
CA PHE A 233 20.10 -11.56 -2.47
C PHE A 233 20.95 -11.19 -3.68
N ALA A 234 21.17 -9.90 -3.92
CA ALA A 234 22.10 -9.46 -4.95
C ALA A 234 23.54 -9.91 -4.65
N LEU A 235 23.99 -9.77 -3.40
CA LEU A 235 25.30 -10.24 -2.94
C LEU A 235 25.42 -11.76 -3.06
N LEU A 236 24.40 -12.51 -2.62
CA LEU A 236 24.34 -13.97 -2.76
C LEU A 236 24.43 -14.39 -4.23
N ALA A 237 23.72 -13.71 -5.13
CA ALA A 237 23.77 -13.99 -6.57
C ALA A 237 25.20 -13.80 -7.14
N VAL A 238 25.89 -12.74 -6.75
CA VAL A 238 27.28 -12.51 -7.17
C VAL A 238 28.21 -13.64 -6.68
N VAL A 239 28.04 -14.06 -5.42
CA VAL A 239 28.82 -15.20 -4.87
C VAL A 239 28.52 -16.48 -5.64
N ILE A 240 27.24 -16.81 -5.88
CA ILE A 240 26.85 -17.99 -6.66
C ILE A 240 27.47 -17.96 -8.05
N ILE A 241 27.38 -16.83 -8.76
CA ILE A 241 27.95 -16.70 -10.12
C ILE A 241 29.46 -16.88 -10.08
N GLY A 242 30.16 -16.30 -9.10
CA GLY A 242 31.63 -16.43 -8.99
C GLY A 242 32.08 -17.88 -8.76
N PHE A 243 31.43 -18.58 -7.84
CA PHE A 243 31.73 -19.99 -7.59
C PHE A 243 31.31 -20.89 -8.76
N LEU A 244 30.15 -20.64 -9.38
CA LEU A 244 29.69 -21.37 -10.55
C LEU A 244 30.71 -21.25 -11.72
N GLN A 245 31.23 -20.05 -11.96
CA GLN A 245 32.25 -19.84 -12.96
C GLN A 245 33.53 -20.67 -12.67
N GLY A 246 33.92 -20.75 -11.38
CA GLY A 246 35.04 -21.61 -10.95
C GLY A 246 34.75 -23.09 -11.22
N PHE A 247 33.59 -23.59 -10.89
CA PHE A 247 33.17 -24.97 -11.16
C PHE A 247 33.09 -25.29 -12.64
N VAL A 248 32.47 -24.42 -13.45
CA VAL A 248 32.40 -24.60 -14.92
C VAL A 248 33.80 -24.57 -15.54
N GLY A 249 34.70 -23.72 -15.03
CA GLY A 249 36.10 -23.70 -15.48
C GLY A 249 36.84 -25.02 -15.21
N MET A 250 36.59 -25.66 -14.05
CA MET A 250 37.15 -26.98 -13.71
C MET A 250 36.56 -28.10 -14.57
N ASP A 251 35.26 -28.04 -14.87
CA ASP A 251 34.55 -28.97 -15.73
C ASP A 251 35.09 -28.95 -17.16
N GLN A 252 35.39 -27.78 -17.71
CA GLN A 252 35.98 -27.62 -19.03
C GLN A 252 37.44 -28.11 -19.10
N ALA A 253 38.15 -28.11 -17.98
CA ALA A 253 39.56 -28.55 -17.94
C ALA A 253 39.67 -30.08 -17.86
N ASP A 254 38.64 -30.83 -17.49
CA ASP A 254 38.60 -32.27 -17.39
C ASP A 254 37.55 -32.86 -18.34
N PRO A 255 37.94 -33.30 -19.56
CA PRO A 255 36.99 -33.79 -20.57
C PRO A 255 36.29 -35.11 -20.18
N ASP A 256 36.81 -35.86 -19.19
CA ASP A 256 36.22 -37.10 -18.73
C ASP A 256 35.12 -36.89 -17.68
N ASN A 257 34.93 -35.66 -17.25
CA ASN A 257 33.99 -35.28 -16.21
C ASN A 257 32.68 -34.75 -16.83
N ASN A 258 31.65 -35.55 -16.85
CA ASN A 258 30.36 -35.25 -17.48
C ASN A 258 29.37 -34.53 -16.51
N MET A 259 29.84 -33.70 -15.59
CA MET A 259 28.92 -32.91 -14.78
C MET A 259 28.39 -31.72 -15.57
N THR A 260 27.14 -31.76 -15.93
CA THR A 260 26.45 -30.65 -16.60
C THR A 260 26.35 -29.43 -15.67
N ALA A 261 26.52 -28.22 -16.18
CA ALA A 261 26.39 -26.96 -15.44
C ALA A 261 25.06 -26.88 -14.64
N VAL A 262 24.00 -27.56 -15.10
CA VAL A 262 22.71 -27.68 -14.42
C VAL A 262 22.84 -28.46 -13.11
N VAL A 263 23.59 -29.54 -13.08
CA VAL A 263 23.81 -30.37 -11.85
C VAL A 263 24.65 -29.59 -10.85
N LEU A 264 25.68 -28.87 -11.31
CA LEU A 264 26.49 -27.97 -10.48
C LEU A 264 25.59 -26.87 -9.83
N LEU A 265 24.78 -26.21 -10.63
CA LEU A 265 23.85 -25.21 -10.15
C LEU A 265 22.85 -25.78 -9.15
N GLN A 266 22.33 -27.00 -9.40
CA GLN A 266 21.42 -27.68 -8.47
C GLN A 266 22.10 -28.01 -7.14
N GLY A 267 23.35 -28.50 -7.15
CA GLY A 267 24.13 -28.73 -5.94
C GLY A 267 24.39 -27.47 -5.15
N MET A 268 24.70 -26.38 -5.84
CA MET A 268 24.85 -25.05 -5.21
C MET A 268 23.50 -24.53 -4.62
N ALA A 269 22.40 -24.68 -5.35
CA ALA A 269 21.07 -24.33 -4.85
C ALA A 269 20.68 -25.15 -3.62
N ASN A 270 20.98 -26.46 -3.60
CA ASN A 270 20.76 -27.30 -2.43
C ASN A 270 21.56 -26.80 -1.21
N THR A 271 22.79 -26.33 -1.41
CA THR A 271 23.60 -25.72 -0.34
C THR A 271 22.94 -24.48 0.23
N VAL A 272 22.41 -23.59 -0.62
CA VAL A 272 21.66 -22.39 -0.17
C VAL A 272 20.42 -22.80 0.63
N LEU A 273 19.76 -23.89 0.26
CA LEU A 273 18.63 -24.47 0.98
C LEU A 273 19.04 -25.30 2.23
N GLN A 274 20.31 -25.19 2.65
CA GLN A 274 20.87 -25.88 3.83
C GLN A 274 20.93 -27.42 3.69
N ASN A 275 20.94 -27.93 2.48
CA ASN A 275 21.05 -29.37 2.19
C ASN A 275 22.23 -29.64 1.22
N PRO A 276 23.49 -29.48 1.65
CA PRO A 276 24.65 -29.63 0.80
C PRO A 276 24.87 -31.11 0.39
N SER A 277 25.07 -31.36 -0.91
CA SER A 277 25.32 -32.69 -1.50
C SER A 277 26.82 -32.91 -1.71
N PHE A 278 27.56 -33.28 -0.67
CA PHE A 278 29.02 -33.50 -0.78
C PHE A 278 29.38 -34.71 -1.65
N SER A 279 28.55 -35.74 -1.73
CA SER A 279 28.83 -36.98 -2.47
C SER A 279 28.99 -36.73 -3.97
N GLU A 280 28.26 -35.81 -4.55
CA GLU A 280 28.32 -35.47 -5.97
C GLU A 280 29.63 -34.76 -6.34
N PHE A 281 30.18 -33.97 -5.42
CA PHE A 281 31.42 -33.20 -5.63
C PHE A 281 32.69 -33.95 -5.27
N GLN A 282 32.62 -35.16 -4.68
CA GLN A 282 33.81 -35.96 -4.36
C GLN A 282 34.54 -36.47 -5.59
N THR A 283 33.80 -36.78 -6.63
CA THR A 283 34.34 -37.28 -7.90
C THR A 283 34.64 -36.17 -8.90
N PHE A 284 34.23 -34.95 -8.62
CA PHE A 284 34.36 -33.79 -9.49
C PHE A 284 35.74 -33.13 -9.30
N ALA A 285 36.58 -33.11 -10.37
CA ALA A 285 37.89 -32.46 -10.42
C ALA A 285 38.73 -32.56 -9.13
N PRO A 286 39.04 -33.77 -8.62
CA PRO A 286 39.75 -33.92 -7.36
C PRO A 286 41.20 -33.40 -7.45
N PRO A 287 41.71 -32.72 -6.38
CA PRO A 287 41.07 -32.39 -5.12
C PRO A 287 40.39 -31.05 -5.09
N PHE A 288 40.46 -30.27 -6.18
CA PHE A 288 40.03 -28.85 -6.18
C PHE A 288 38.52 -28.65 -6.17
N GLY A 289 37.75 -29.53 -6.81
CA GLY A 289 36.29 -29.42 -6.87
C GLY A 289 35.65 -29.51 -5.49
N ILE A 290 36.00 -30.53 -4.74
CA ILE A 290 35.47 -30.72 -3.38
C ILE A 290 35.92 -29.61 -2.42
N LEU A 291 37.18 -29.13 -2.55
CA LEU A 291 37.72 -28.04 -1.76
C LEU A 291 36.93 -26.74 -2.00
N LEU A 292 36.69 -26.41 -3.28
CA LEU A 292 35.92 -25.23 -3.67
C LEU A 292 34.48 -25.32 -3.16
N TYR A 293 33.90 -26.54 -3.18
CA TYR A 293 32.54 -26.74 -2.65
C TYR A 293 32.47 -26.59 -1.14
N TYR A 294 33.45 -27.05 -0.38
CA TYR A 294 33.57 -26.78 1.07
C TYR A 294 33.67 -25.28 1.35
N LEU A 295 34.47 -24.56 0.57
CA LEU A 295 34.62 -23.11 0.71
C LEU A 295 33.30 -22.39 0.42
N PHE A 296 32.62 -22.78 -0.66
CA PHE A 296 31.29 -22.27 -1.00
C PHE A 296 30.28 -22.51 0.12
N THR A 297 30.20 -23.74 0.61
CA THR A 297 29.31 -24.13 1.70
C THR A 297 29.57 -23.32 2.95
N PHE A 298 30.85 -23.13 3.31
CA PHE A 298 31.24 -22.30 4.45
C PHE A 298 30.79 -20.84 4.28
N VAL A 299 31.07 -20.25 3.12
CA VAL A 299 30.68 -18.85 2.83
C VAL A 299 29.17 -18.69 2.90
N VAL A 300 28.40 -19.59 2.30
CA VAL A 300 26.93 -19.50 2.25
C VAL A 300 26.31 -19.77 3.62
N MET A 301 26.64 -20.90 4.24
CA MET A 301 25.94 -21.35 5.47
C MET A 301 26.44 -20.63 6.71
N VAL A 302 27.73 -20.33 6.81
CA VAL A 302 28.28 -19.71 8.03
C VAL A 302 28.32 -18.19 7.95
N VAL A 303 28.68 -17.63 6.80
CA VAL A 303 28.84 -16.17 6.68
C VAL A 303 27.53 -15.52 6.22
N LEU A 304 27.04 -15.89 5.03
CA LEU A 304 25.90 -15.20 4.43
C LEU A 304 24.60 -15.43 5.20
N LEU A 305 24.32 -16.65 5.65
CA LEU A 305 23.10 -16.93 6.40
C LEU A 305 23.06 -16.18 7.73
N ASN A 306 24.18 -16.09 8.46
CA ASN A 306 24.23 -15.34 9.71
C ASN A 306 24.08 -13.82 9.48
N ILE A 307 24.61 -13.29 8.39
CA ILE A 307 24.37 -11.90 7.98
C ILE A 307 22.88 -11.66 7.70
N LEU A 308 22.22 -12.59 7.00
CA LEU A 308 20.77 -12.48 6.73
C LEU A 308 19.95 -12.48 8.02
N ILE A 309 20.26 -13.38 8.96
CA ILE A 309 19.57 -13.45 10.26
C ILE A 309 19.78 -12.15 11.07
N ALA A 310 21.01 -11.63 11.10
CA ALA A 310 21.30 -10.38 11.79
C ALA A 310 20.58 -9.19 11.17
N LEU A 311 20.53 -9.12 9.84
CA LEU A 311 19.82 -8.08 9.09
C LEU A 311 18.31 -8.14 9.33
N TYR A 312 17.73 -9.35 9.33
CA TYR A 312 16.31 -9.52 9.63
C TYR A 312 15.96 -9.15 11.06
N ASN A 313 16.78 -9.51 12.04
CA ASN A 313 16.54 -9.15 13.44
C ASN A 313 16.56 -7.63 13.62
N SER A 314 17.56 -6.96 13.05
CA SER A 314 17.65 -5.49 13.11
C SER A 314 16.45 -4.81 12.43
N ALA A 315 16.09 -5.23 11.22
CA ALA A 315 14.94 -4.68 10.52
C ALA A 315 13.62 -4.93 11.25
N TYR A 316 13.48 -6.10 11.88
CA TYR A 316 12.28 -6.46 12.65
C TYR A 316 12.14 -5.59 13.90
N GLU A 317 13.21 -5.36 14.67
CA GLU A 317 13.21 -4.53 15.88
C GLU A 317 12.84 -3.08 15.53
N ASP A 318 13.45 -2.50 14.49
CA ASP A 318 13.22 -1.12 14.07
C ASP A 318 11.76 -0.88 13.67
N ILE A 319 11.15 -1.85 13.00
CA ILE A 319 9.79 -1.68 12.48
C ILE A 319 8.75 -2.04 13.53
N THR A 320 8.98 -3.04 14.35
CA THR A 320 7.97 -3.51 15.33
C THR A 320 7.64 -2.42 16.33
N GLY A 321 8.61 -1.59 16.72
CA GLY A 321 8.40 -0.43 17.59
C GLY A 321 7.44 0.61 16.99
N ASN A 322 7.39 0.74 15.66
CA ASN A 322 6.56 1.71 14.94
C ASN A 322 5.47 1.07 14.08
N ALA A 323 5.23 -0.23 14.21
CA ALA A 323 4.36 -0.99 13.31
C ALA A 323 2.93 -0.44 13.21
N ILE A 324 2.41 0.14 14.28
CA ILE A 324 1.08 0.76 14.32
C ILE A 324 1.06 2.03 13.47
N ASN A 325 2.06 2.89 13.61
CA ASN A 325 2.15 4.14 12.85
C ASN A 325 2.40 3.84 11.36
N GLU A 326 3.22 2.84 11.06
CA GLU A 326 3.45 2.35 9.71
C GLU A 326 2.16 1.79 9.07
N TYR A 327 1.39 1.01 9.83
CA TYR A 327 0.07 0.55 9.38
C TYR A 327 -0.87 1.73 9.10
N MET A 328 -0.92 2.72 9.99
CA MET A 328 -1.72 3.94 9.78
C MET A 328 -1.27 4.68 8.52
N GLY A 329 0.04 4.74 8.26
CA GLY A 329 0.60 5.28 7.02
C GLY A 329 0.17 4.49 5.77
N LEU A 330 0.22 3.17 5.82
CA LEU A 330 -0.26 2.31 4.75
C LEU A 330 -1.75 2.50 4.48
N PHE A 331 -2.56 2.54 5.53
CA PHE A 331 -4.01 2.74 5.43
C PHE A 331 -4.35 4.11 4.85
N ALA A 332 -3.66 5.17 5.30
CA ALA A 332 -3.79 6.52 4.74
C ALA A 332 -3.39 6.56 3.26
N HIS A 333 -2.26 5.96 2.90
CA HIS A 333 -1.81 5.87 1.51
C HIS A 333 -2.84 5.16 0.63
N ARG A 334 -3.38 4.04 1.09
CA ARG A 334 -4.42 3.29 0.37
C ARG A 334 -5.70 4.12 0.19
N THR A 335 -6.16 4.80 1.24
CA THR A 335 -7.34 5.68 1.18
C THR A 335 -7.12 6.78 0.14
N LEU A 336 -5.95 7.41 0.16
CA LEU A 336 -5.62 8.48 -0.78
C LEU A 336 -5.47 7.99 -2.23
N GLN A 337 -5.12 6.74 -2.48
CA GLN A 337 -5.12 6.20 -3.85
C GLN A 337 -6.50 6.28 -4.49
N TYR A 338 -7.56 5.99 -3.74
CA TYR A 338 -8.94 6.14 -4.22
C TYR A 338 -9.36 7.60 -4.36
N VAL A 339 -8.87 8.49 -3.49
CA VAL A 339 -9.24 9.91 -3.48
C VAL A 339 -8.52 10.70 -4.56
N ARG A 340 -7.23 10.41 -4.82
CA ARG A 340 -6.40 11.13 -5.82
C ARG A 340 -6.74 10.81 -7.26
N ALA A 341 -7.24 9.64 -7.52
CA ALA A 341 -7.64 9.21 -8.84
C ALA A 341 -9.11 8.74 -8.78
N PRO A 342 -10.05 9.68 -8.54
CA PRO A 342 -11.45 9.32 -8.62
C PRO A 342 -11.72 8.90 -10.07
N ASP A 343 -12.03 7.64 -10.28
CA ASP A 343 -12.64 7.25 -11.55
C ASP A 343 -14.06 7.82 -11.50
N GLU A 344 -14.38 8.72 -12.43
CA GLU A 344 -15.72 9.28 -12.56
C GLU A 344 -16.74 8.14 -12.71
N ASN A 345 -16.29 7.05 -13.31
CA ASN A 345 -17.06 5.86 -13.56
C ASN A 345 -16.37 4.66 -12.94
N VAL A 346 -16.81 4.25 -11.75
CA VAL A 346 -16.14 3.19 -10.97
C VAL A 346 -16.55 1.81 -11.49
N PHE A 347 -15.92 1.34 -12.56
CA PHE A 347 -16.04 -0.05 -12.99
C PHE A 347 -14.84 -0.87 -12.50
N ILE A 348 -15.02 -1.54 -11.37
CA ILE A 348 -13.98 -2.38 -10.78
C ILE A 348 -13.81 -3.66 -11.61
N ALA A 349 -12.57 -4.07 -11.87
CA ALA A 349 -12.29 -5.33 -12.56
C ALA A 349 -12.96 -6.53 -11.84
N PRO A 350 -13.63 -7.44 -12.58
CA PRO A 350 -13.66 -7.58 -14.03
C PRO A 350 -14.78 -6.82 -14.76
N LEU A 351 -15.59 -6.03 -14.05
CA LEU A 351 -16.74 -5.31 -14.64
C LEU A 351 -16.31 -4.18 -15.60
N ASN A 352 -15.05 -3.76 -15.55
CA ASN A 352 -14.43 -2.85 -16.51
C ASN A 352 -14.52 -3.37 -17.97
N LEU A 353 -14.64 -4.68 -18.18
CA LEU A 353 -14.89 -5.22 -19.52
C LEU A 353 -16.23 -4.76 -20.08
N ILE A 354 -17.26 -4.68 -19.24
CA ILE A 354 -18.58 -4.19 -19.65
C ILE A 354 -18.48 -2.71 -20.03
N GLU A 355 -17.76 -1.92 -19.23
CA GLU A 355 -17.50 -0.51 -19.55
C GLU A 355 -16.81 -0.38 -20.91
N ILE A 356 -15.70 -1.08 -21.11
CA ILE A 356 -14.90 -0.98 -22.34
C ILE A 356 -15.72 -1.44 -23.57
N PHE A 357 -16.32 -2.62 -23.51
CA PHE A 357 -16.99 -3.21 -24.68
C PHE A 357 -18.41 -2.68 -24.93
N CYS A 358 -19.16 -2.31 -23.88
CA CYS A 358 -20.55 -1.90 -23.99
C CYS A 358 -20.75 -0.37 -23.92
N LEU A 359 -19.80 0.39 -23.35
CA LEU A 359 -19.94 1.83 -23.18
C LEU A 359 -18.88 2.61 -23.97
N ILE A 360 -17.58 2.36 -23.72
CA ILE A 360 -16.50 3.14 -24.34
C ILE A 360 -16.48 2.93 -25.86
N ILE A 361 -16.28 1.69 -26.30
CA ILE A 361 -16.14 1.39 -27.74
C ILE A 361 -17.38 1.83 -28.54
N PRO A 362 -18.64 1.58 -28.11
CA PRO A 362 -19.81 1.94 -28.93
C PRO A 362 -20.20 3.41 -28.84
N PHE A 363 -19.98 4.11 -27.72
CA PHE A 363 -20.67 5.37 -27.45
C PHE A 363 -19.76 6.57 -27.13
N GLU A 364 -18.57 6.42 -26.49
CA GLU A 364 -17.76 7.53 -26.00
C GLU A 364 -17.36 8.52 -27.10
N TRP A 365 -16.98 8.04 -28.27
CA TRP A 365 -16.42 8.87 -29.35
C TRP A 365 -17.44 9.68 -30.17
N TRP A 366 -18.75 9.42 -30.07
CA TRP A 366 -19.78 10.15 -30.84
C TRP A 366 -20.90 10.72 -29.96
N MET A 367 -21.04 10.28 -28.72
CA MET A 367 -22.10 10.75 -27.83
C MET A 367 -21.62 11.98 -27.04
N PRO A 368 -22.47 13.04 -26.87
CA PRO A 368 -22.16 14.17 -25.98
C PRO A 368 -21.95 13.70 -24.54
N SER A 369 -20.97 14.28 -23.83
CA SER A 369 -20.58 13.89 -22.45
C SER A 369 -21.77 13.79 -21.50
N ASP A 370 -22.65 14.78 -21.46
CA ASP A 370 -23.84 14.81 -20.58
C ASP A 370 -24.80 13.60 -20.76
N ARG A 371 -24.86 13.05 -21.98
CA ARG A 371 -25.69 11.88 -22.26
C ARG A 371 -24.95 10.59 -21.95
N TYR A 372 -23.66 10.59 -22.18
CA TYR A 372 -22.79 9.46 -21.84
C TYR A 372 -22.78 9.23 -20.35
N ASP A 373 -22.63 10.28 -19.55
CA ASP A 373 -22.63 10.20 -18.07
C ASP A 373 -23.96 9.69 -17.52
N LYS A 374 -25.09 10.13 -18.09
CA LYS A 374 -26.42 9.59 -17.72
C LYS A 374 -26.58 8.11 -18.07
N LEU A 375 -26.12 7.70 -19.25
CA LEU A 375 -26.14 6.30 -19.67
C LEU A 375 -25.28 5.45 -18.75
N ASN A 376 -24.08 5.94 -18.44
CA ASN A 376 -23.14 5.27 -17.57
C ASN A 376 -23.67 5.10 -16.15
N ASN A 377 -24.25 6.15 -15.55
CA ASN A 377 -24.88 6.09 -14.23
C ASN A 377 -26.07 5.10 -14.23
N TYR A 378 -26.83 5.02 -15.31
CA TYR A 378 -27.91 4.04 -15.42
C TYR A 378 -27.39 2.61 -15.48
N VAL A 379 -26.35 2.35 -16.29
CA VAL A 379 -25.72 1.03 -16.42
C VAL A 379 -25.07 0.63 -15.09
N MET A 380 -24.35 1.55 -14.42
CA MET A 380 -23.80 1.34 -13.08
C MET A 380 -24.89 0.98 -12.08
N GLY A 381 -26.00 1.72 -12.06
CA GLY A 381 -27.14 1.45 -11.18
C GLY A 381 -27.70 0.04 -11.35
N ILE A 382 -27.77 -0.47 -12.59
CA ILE A 382 -28.24 -1.83 -12.86
C ILE A 382 -27.20 -2.88 -12.41
N ILE A 383 -25.94 -2.73 -12.84
CA ILE A 383 -24.89 -3.72 -12.56
C ILE A 383 -24.63 -3.85 -11.06
N TYR A 384 -24.55 -2.71 -10.41
CA TYR A 384 -24.28 -2.67 -8.95
C TYR A 384 -25.53 -2.72 -8.08
N SER A 385 -26.72 -2.90 -8.66
CA SER A 385 -27.97 -2.93 -7.87
C SER A 385 -27.93 -3.92 -6.69
N PRO A 386 -27.37 -5.14 -6.78
CA PRO A 386 -27.29 -6.03 -5.63
C PRO A 386 -26.38 -5.48 -4.52
N LEU A 387 -25.28 -4.84 -4.92
CA LEU A 387 -24.36 -4.22 -3.99
C LEU A 387 -24.98 -2.98 -3.35
N LEU A 388 -25.66 -2.12 -4.13
CA LEU A 388 -26.35 -0.94 -3.63
C LEU A 388 -27.44 -1.30 -2.62
N LEU A 389 -28.13 -2.44 -2.79
CA LEU A 389 -29.07 -2.95 -1.80
C LEU A 389 -28.38 -3.26 -0.46
N VAL A 390 -27.21 -3.90 -0.51
CA VAL A 390 -26.42 -4.22 0.70
C VAL A 390 -25.86 -2.95 1.33
N THR A 391 -25.31 -2.03 0.55
CA THR A 391 -24.78 -0.75 1.08
C THR A 391 -25.86 0.09 1.72
N ALA A 392 -27.04 0.19 1.10
CA ALA A 392 -28.17 0.91 1.65
C ALA A 392 -28.66 0.30 2.97
N LEU A 393 -28.65 -1.04 3.11
CA LEU A 393 -28.95 -1.72 4.37
C LEU A 393 -27.91 -1.38 5.45
N LEU A 394 -26.64 -1.44 5.14
CA LEU A 394 -25.56 -1.15 6.08
C LEU A 394 -25.58 0.32 6.53
N GLU A 395 -25.77 1.25 5.60
CA GLU A 395 -25.81 2.67 5.92
C GLU A 395 -27.07 3.08 6.70
N SER A 396 -28.23 2.54 6.34
CA SER A 396 -29.47 2.79 7.10
C SER A 396 -29.39 2.22 8.53
N ALA A 397 -28.81 1.02 8.70
CA ALA A 397 -28.56 0.43 10.01
C ALA A 397 -27.57 1.28 10.84
N ASN A 398 -26.51 1.78 10.20
CA ASN A 398 -25.54 2.66 10.86
C ASN A 398 -26.18 4.01 11.27
N ALA A 399 -26.97 4.63 10.39
CA ALA A 399 -27.71 5.85 10.70
C ALA A 399 -28.70 5.65 11.87
N GLN A 400 -29.36 4.49 11.95
CA GLN A 400 -30.22 4.14 13.09
C GLN A 400 -29.41 3.99 14.37
N ARG A 401 -28.23 3.35 14.32
CA ARG A 401 -27.33 3.22 15.47
C ARG A 401 -26.86 4.58 15.97
N ILE A 402 -26.40 5.46 15.08
CA ILE A 402 -26.00 6.83 15.43
C ILE A 402 -27.12 7.57 16.13
N ARG A 403 -28.36 7.49 15.61
CA ARG A 403 -29.51 8.12 16.25
C ARG A 403 -29.81 7.54 17.63
N LEU A 404 -29.66 6.22 17.81
CA LEU A 404 -29.87 5.56 19.09
C LEU A 404 -28.84 6.04 20.13
N ASN A 405 -27.54 6.02 19.74
CA ASN A 405 -26.45 6.44 20.61
C ASN A 405 -26.61 7.90 21.05
N ARG A 406 -26.96 8.80 20.11
CA ARG A 406 -27.29 10.21 20.47
C ARG A 406 -28.46 10.36 21.46
N ARG A 407 -29.48 9.50 21.35
CA ARG A 407 -30.60 9.51 22.30
C ARG A 407 -30.20 8.99 23.68
N LEU A 408 -29.26 8.04 23.74
CA LEU A 408 -28.74 7.44 24.97
C LEU A 408 -27.62 8.28 25.60
N GLY A 409 -27.08 9.28 24.87
CA GLY A 409 -25.91 10.04 25.29
C GLY A 409 -24.63 9.24 25.28
N GLU A 410 -24.58 8.15 24.49
CA GLU A 410 -23.40 7.35 24.31
C GLU A 410 -22.47 7.98 23.26
N GLU A 411 -21.16 7.83 23.45
CA GLU A 411 -20.17 8.26 22.47
C GLU A 411 -20.28 7.43 21.18
N ASP A 412 -20.20 8.11 20.06
CA ASP A 412 -20.24 7.53 18.73
C ASP A 412 -19.14 8.17 17.86
N ASP A 413 -18.79 7.54 16.73
CA ASP A 413 -17.87 8.11 15.72
C ASP A 413 -18.32 9.50 15.22
N ASP A 414 -19.58 9.83 15.43
CA ASP A 414 -20.22 11.08 15.06
C ASP A 414 -20.32 12.09 16.22
N THR A 415 -19.91 11.71 17.43
CA THR A 415 -19.91 12.60 18.59
C THR A 415 -18.88 13.70 18.37
N GLN A 416 -19.32 14.96 18.51
CA GLN A 416 -18.40 16.09 18.45
C GLN A 416 -17.45 16.04 19.64
N GLU A 417 -16.17 16.12 19.38
CA GLU A 417 -15.17 16.19 20.44
C GLU A 417 -15.24 17.57 21.15
N GLU A 418 -14.85 17.63 22.43
CA GLU A 418 -14.90 18.88 23.22
C GLU A 418 -14.19 20.06 22.54
N TRP A 419 -13.11 19.77 21.80
CA TRP A 419 -12.38 20.80 21.07
C TRP A 419 -13.14 21.35 19.85
N GLU A 420 -13.99 20.54 19.18
CA GLU A 420 -14.86 20.97 18.08
C GLU A 420 -15.94 21.92 18.62
N ASN A 421 -16.56 21.55 19.74
CA ASN A 421 -17.55 22.38 20.41
C ASN A 421 -16.93 23.69 20.95
N ALA A 422 -15.69 23.62 21.46
CA ALA A 422 -14.99 24.81 21.94
C ALA A 422 -14.59 25.77 20.80
N ALA A 423 -14.26 25.25 19.61
CA ALA A 423 -13.96 26.05 18.44
C ALA A 423 -15.22 26.74 17.88
N GLU A 424 -16.35 26.04 17.86
CA GLU A 424 -17.64 26.58 17.43
C GLU A 424 -18.22 27.64 18.40
N SER A 425 -18.13 27.37 19.71
CA SER A 425 -18.54 28.31 20.74
C SER A 425 -17.65 29.55 20.87
N ALA A 426 -16.39 29.47 20.40
CA ALA A 426 -15.49 30.60 20.32
C ALA A 426 -15.76 31.50 19.09
N GLY A 427 -16.77 31.20 18.28
CA GLY A 427 -17.13 31.98 17.10
C GLY A 427 -16.09 31.86 15.98
N PHE A 428 -15.37 30.74 15.92
CA PHE A 428 -14.40 30.46 14.88
C PHE A 428 -15.11 30.10 13.57
N ASP A 429 -15.27 31.10 12.72
CA ASP A 429 -15.67 30.87 11.33
C ASP A 429 -14.43 30.53 10.50
N PHE A 430 -14.19 29.24 10.28
CA PHE A 430 -13.07 28.75 9.46
C PHE A 430 -13.10 29.29 8.01
N LYS A 431 -14.24 29.76 7.55
CA LYS A 431 -14.39 30.41 6.25
C LYS A 431 -13.69 31.77 6.15
N ARG A 432 -13.37 32.39 7.29
CA ARG A 432 -12.72 33.72 7.37
C ARG A 432 -11.20 33.67 7.57
N ILE A 433 -10.57 32.50 7.60
CA ILE A 433 -9.11 32.38 7.77
C ILE A 433 -8.34 32.81 6.52
N ASP A 434 -9.03 33.16 5.44
CA ASP A 434 -8.39 33.40 4.14
C ASP A 434 -7.50 34.65 4.08
N ASP A 435 -7.65 35.66 4.93
CA ASP A 435 -7.04 36.96 4.62
C ASP A 435 -6.15 37.60 5.69
N ASN A 436 -5.95 37.03 6.90
CA ASN A 436 -5.10 37.72 7.88
C ASN A 436 -4.39 36.77 8.86
N PRO A 437 -3.10 36.48 8.65
CA PRO A 437 -2.30 35.61 9.53
C PRO A 437 -2.02 36.22 10.92
N ASP A 438 -2.30 37.52 11.14
CA ASP A 438 -1.95 38.24 12.37
C ASP A 438 -2.96 38.16 13.52
N THR A 439 -4.06 37.49 13.33
CA THR A 439 -5.00 37.28 14.45
C THR A 439 -4.54 36.08 15.27
N GLY A 440 -4.13 36.29 16.52
CA GLY A 440 -3.72 35.27 17.50
C GLY A 440 -4.76 34.18 17.83
N ALA A 441 -5.72 34.04 16.96
CA ALA A 441 -6.73 33.02 16.85
C ALA A 441 -6.14 31.66 16.43
N TRP A 442 -5.20 31.66 15.47
CA TRP A 442 -4.51 30.47 14.99
C TRP A 442 -3.68 29.79 16.12
N ASP A 443 -2.93 30.57 16.88
CA ASP A 443 -2.15 30.07 18.00
C ASP A 443 -3.03 29.42 19.09
N LYS A 444 -4.27 29.93 19.30
CA LYS A 444 -5.25 29.33 20.21
C LYS A 444 -5.79 28.02 19.67
N VAL A 445 -6.02 27.90 18.37
CA VAL A 445 -6.46 26.63 17.75
C VAL A 445 -5.31 25.63 17.78
N VAL A 446 -4.09 26.03 17.40
CA VAL A 446 -2.91 25.16 17.44
C VAL A 446 -2.58 24.69 18.86
N THR A 447 -2.70 25.54 19.87
CA THR A 447 -2.47 25.16 21.26
C THR A 447 -3.53 24.24 21.85
N LYS A 448 -4.78 24.32 21.37
CA LYS A 448 -5.88 23.43 21.79
C LYS A 448 -5.90 22.11 21.02
N THR A 449 -5.41 22.08 19.79
CA THR A 449 -5.29 20.87 18.96
C THR A 449 -3.92 20.20 19.13
N LYS A 450 -3.39 20.16 20.36
CA LYS A 450 -2.18 19.37 20.63
C LYS A 450 -2.46 17.93 20.18
N PRO A 451 -1.62 17.37 19.28
CA PRO A 451 -1.78 15.97 18.91
C PRO A 451 -1.69 15.12 20.19
N ASN A 452 -2.52 14.10 20.31
CA ASN A 452 -2.45 13.11 21.37
C ASN A 452 -1.24 12.19 21.07
N VAL A 453 -0.05 12.80 21.06
CA VAL A 453 1.20 12.06 21.01
C VAL A 453 1.41 11.59 22.45
N GLU A 454 1.56 10.30 22.67
CA GLU A 454 2.17 9.79 23.88
C GLU A 454 3.55 10.45 23.97
N VAL A 455 3.61 11.53 24.72
CA VAL A 455 4.87 12.26 24.94
C VAL A 455 5.71 11.35 25.82
N ASP A 456 6.86 10.96 25.31
CA ASP A 456 7.82 10.12 26.04
C ASP A 456 7.97 10.68 27.47
N GLN A 457 7.89 9.78 28.46
CA GLN A 457 7.89 10.13 29.86
C GLN A 457 9.09 11.00 30.21
N CYS A 458 10.23 10.77 29.54
CA CYS A 458 11.43 11.58 29.63
C CYS A 458 11.21 13.05 29.19
N VAL A 459 10.41 13.30 28.17
CA VAL A 459 10.09 14.65 27.69
C VAL A 459 9.15 15.37 28.66
N LEU A 460 8.26 14.65 29.33
CA LEU A 460 7.40 15.20 30.39
C LEU A 460 8.23 15.62 31.62
N GLU A 461 9.16 14.77 32.05
CA GLU A 461 10.07 15.06 33.17
C GLU A 461 10.96 16.26 32.86
N VAL A 462 11.50 16.36 31.64
CA VAL A 462 12.31 17.52 31.21
C VAL A 462 11.47 18.81 31.17
N ARG A 463 10.19 18.74 30.78
CA ARG A 463 9.28 19.89 30.83
C ARG A 463 9.00 20.33 32.27
N GLU A 464 8.76 19.39 33.14
CA GLU A 464 8.49 19.65 34.54
C GLU A 464 9.72 20.26 35.23
N LEU A 465 10.91 19.70 34.95
CA LEU A 465 12.19 20.24 35.45
C LEU A 465 12.41 21.67 34.94
N LYS A 466 12.15 21.95 33.68
CA LYS A 466 12.27 23.30 33.11
C LYS A 466 11.33 24.30 33.77
N GLU A 467 10.11 23.89 34.10
CA GLU A 467 9.16 24.76 34.81
C GLU A 467 9.57 24.99 36.27
N GLN A 468 10.10 23.97 36.96
CA GLN A 468 10.66 24.13 38.33
C GLN A 468 11.87 25.05 38.32
N VAL A 469 12.77 24.94 37.35
CA VAL A 469 13.92 25.84 37.20
C VAL A 469 13.47 27.27 36.97
N ARG A 470 12.42 27.49 36.16
CA ARG A 470 11.86 28.81 35.89
C ARG A 470 11.25 29.43 37.16
N GLN A 471 10.49 28.65 37.94
CA GLN A 471 9.93 29.08 39.22
C GLN A 471 11.02 29.42 40.25
N LEU A 472 12.07 28.59 40.34
CA LEU A 472 13.23 28.84 41.17
C LEU A 472 13.96 30.13 40.78
N THR A 473 14.15 30.37 39.48
CA THR A 473 14.76 31.59 38.94
C THR A 473 13.92 32.82 39.30
N GLN A 474 12.60 32.75 39.18
CA GLN A 474 11.71 33.84 39.60
C GLN A 474 11.79 34.11 41.13
N LEU A 475 11.80 33.04 41.93
CA LEU A 475 11.96 33.16 43.39
C LEU A 475 13.29 33.78 43.78
N VAL A 476 14.39 33.36 43.14
CA VAL A 476 15.73 33.94 43.36
C VAL A 476 15.75 35.41 42.97
N ASN A 477 15.18 35.78 41.81
CA ASN A 477 15.10 37.18 41.37
C ASN A 477 14.27 38.04 42.34
N THR A 478 13.16 37.53 42.86
CA THR A 478 12.34 38.24 43.87
C THR A 478 13.06 38.36 45.23
N LEU A 479 13.86 37.39 45.63
CA LEU A 479 14.67 37.44 46.80
C LEU A 479 15.85 38.42 46.65
N MET A 480 16.49 38.48 45.49
CA MET A 480 17.56 39.44 45.17
C MET A 480 17.00 40.89 45.15
N GLU A 481 15.82 41.11 44.58
CA GLU A 481 15.16 42.43 44.65
C GLU A 481 14.82 42.84 46.08
N ARG A 482 14.37 41.92 46.93
CA ARG A 482 14.12 42.19 48.36
C ARG A 482 15.38 42.50 49.17
N GLN A 483 16.53 41.96 48.76
CA GLN A 483 17.82 42.20 49.41
C GLN A 483 18.61 43.40 48.82
N GLY A 484 18.01 44.12 47.81
CA GLY A 484 18.65 45.28 47.20
C GLY A 484 19.89 44.96 46.36
N ILE A 485 20.07 43.69 45.99
CA ILE A 485 21.19 43.27 45.15
C ILE A 485 20.72 43.35 43.70
N SER A 486 21.21 44.34 42.96
CA SER A 486 20.95 44.46 41.53
C SER A 486 21.65 43.31 40.82
N ALA A 487 20.87 42.46 40.15
CA ALA A 487 21.40 41.39 39.31
C ALA A 487 22.14 42.01 38.11
N ALA A 488 23.42 41.73 37.99
CA ALA A 488 24.16 42.05 36.76
C ALA A 488 23.55 41.22 35.61
N PRO A 489 23.33 41.82 34.39
CA PRO A 489 22.81 41.08 33.27
C PRO A 489 23.76 39.95 32.88
N ALA A 490 23.28 38.73 32.92
CA ALA A 490 23.99 37.57 32.42
C ALA A 490 24.05 37.66 30.88
N ASN A 491 25.04 38.40 30.38
CA ASN A 491 25.44 38.32 28.97
C ASN A 491 26.22 37.00 28.78
N GLY A 492 25.55 36.06 28.25
CA GLY A 492 26.08 34.76 27.80
C GLY A 492 25.62 34.39 26.41
N GLU A 493 25.73 35.38 25.49
CA GLU A 493 25.74 35.04 24.08
C GLU A 493 27.13 34.54 23.70
N GLY A 494 27.27 33.24 23.58
CA GLY A 494 28.45 32.61 23.00
C GLY A 494 28.53 32.96 21.52
N GLN A 495 29.38 33.94 21.19
CA GLN A 495 29.85 34.15 19.82
C GLN A 495 30.54 32.87 19.35
N ALA A 496 29.92 32.17 18.43
CA ALA A 496 30.59 31.18 17.58
C ALA A 496 31.49 31.96 16.60
N SER A 497 32.79 31.94 16.88
CA SER A 497 33.84 32.44 15.99
C SER A 497 33.79 31.73 14.64
N GLN A 498 33.61 32.54 13.59
CA GLN A 498 33.97 32.19 12.22
C GLN A 498 35.51 32.00 12.17
N GLU A 499 35.94 30.78 12.00
CA GLU A 499 37.27 30.51 11.42
C GLU A 499 37.13 30.26 9.92
N THR A 500 37.53 31.27 9.18
CA THR A 500 38.02 31.19 7.83
C THR A 500 39.27 30.32 7.80
N ASN A 501 39.25 29.22 7.04
CA ASN A 501 40.46 28.62 6.52
C ASN A 501 40.33 28.41 5.02
N GLY A 502 41.12 29.24 4.32
CA GLY A 502 41.50 29.00 2.95
C GLY A 502 42.76 28.11 2.90
N ASN A 503 42.88 27.48 1.75
CA ASN A 503 44.06 26.83 1.18
C ASN A 503 44.55 25.47 1.77
N ALA A 504 44.24 24.38 1.09
CA ALA A 504 45.17 23.62 0.21
C ALA A 504 44.40 22.48 -0.46
#